data_0ee32d452c0c8403269da82c850333a1
#
_entry.id   0ee32d452c0c8403269da82c850333a1
#
_cell.length_a   1.000
_cell.length_b   1.000
_cell.length_c   1.000
_cell.angle_alpha   90.00
_cell.angle_beta   90.00
_cell.angle_gamma   90.00
#
_symmetry.space_group_name_H-M   'P 1'
#
loop_
_entity.id
_entity.type
_entity.pdbx_description
1 polymer ?
#
loop_
_entity_poly.entity_id
_entity_poly.type
_entity_poly.pdbx_seq_one_letter_code
_entity_poly.pdbx_strand_id
1 'polypeptide(L)'
;MKTVLVTGSSNGIGKETIIKFAKNNYNVVITYNHDERSALELEKEIKEKYKVDTLVLKCDVSSEIEIENMVNEIVNKFGNIDVLVNNAGIAIDTTFEDKTKENFMKTLEVNLVGTFLVSKYVSKIMLEQKYGNIINVASTNGIDSYYVESLDYDASKSGVISLTHNLANYLAPYIRVNCVCPGWINTKMNNCLSEEFKKKEIDKILLNRFAESNEVANLIYFLASDEASYINDSIIKIDGGVKHD
;
A
#
# COMPACT_ATOMS: atom_id res chain seq x y z
N MET A 1 -9.66 19.59 -7.43
CA MET A 1 -8.39 19.12 -6.76
C MET A 1 -8.33 17.61 -6.97
N LYS A 2 -7.13 17.04 -7.19
CA LYS A 2 -6.96 15.57 -7.31
C LYS A 2 -7.20 14.90 -5.95
N THR A 3 -7.74 13.68 -5.96
CA THR A 3 -8.07 12.90 -4.75
C THR A 3 -7.25 11.62 -4.71
N VAL A 4 -6.63 11.32 -3.56
CA VAL A 4 -5.93 10.05 -3.32
C VAL A 4 -6.65 9.23 -2.25
N LEU A 5 -6.85 7.94 -2.55
CA LEU A 5 -7.26 6.92 -1.61
C LEU A 5 -6.05 6.06 -1.24
N VAL A 6 -5.76 5.94 0.06
CA VAL A 6 -4.69 5.06 0.56
C VAL A 6 -5.29 4.07 1.55
N THR A 7 -5.28 2.78 1.23
CA THR A 7 -5.80 1.76 2.13
C THR A 7 -4.83 1.50 3.29
N GLY A 8 -5.36 1.31 4.52
CA GLY A 8 -4.56 1.05 5.71
C GLY A 8 -3.60 2.21 6.05
N SER A 9 -4.10 3.44 6.00
CA SER A 9 -3.26 4.64 6.08
C SER A 9 -3.19 5.30 7.47
N SER A 10 -3.66 4.65 8.52
CA SER A 10 -3.57 5.18 9.89
C SER A 10 -2.12 5.22 10.45
N ASN A 11 -1.20 4.44 9.88
CA ASN A 11 0.20 4.38 10.35
C ASN A 11 1.18 3.97 9.23
N GLY A 12 2.47 3.91 9.55
CA GLY A 12 3.54 3.40 8.69
C GLY A 12 3.62 4.06 7.32
N ILE A 13 3.84 3.25 6.28
CA ILE A 13 3.96 3.70 4.89
C ILE A 13 2.70 4.45 4.44
N GLY A 14 1.51 3.93 4.80
CA GLY A 14 0.24 4.56 4.43
C GLY A 14 0.09 5.97 5.01
N LYS A 15 0.45 6.18 6.29
CA LYS A 15 0.45 7.50 6.94
C LYS A 15 1.37 8.49 6.20
N GLU A 16 2.63 8.10 5.96
CA GLU A 16 3.60 8.97 5.28
C GLU A 16 3.18 9.25 3.83
N THR A 17 2.50 8.30 3.18
CA THR A 17 1.93 8.49 1.85
C THR A 17 0.83 9.56 1.88
N ILE A 18 -0.12 9.49 2.82
CA ILE A 18 -1.15 10.52 3.02
C ILE A 18 -0.51 11.90 3.23
N ILE A 19 0.47 12.01 4.13
CA ILE A 19 1.19 13.27 4.39
C ILE A 19 1.84 13.80 3.12
N LYS A 20 2.49 12.91 2.34
CA LYS A 20 3.15 13.30 1.10
C LYS A 20 2.17 13.86 0.06
N PHE A 21 1.01 13.21 -0.11
CA PHE A 21 -0.02 13.69 -1.04
C PHE A 21 -0.68 14.98 -0.58
N ALA A 22 -1.00 15.11 0.73
CA ALA A 22 -1.55 16.34 1.30
C ALA A 22 -0.61 17.55 1.11
N LYS A 23 0.71 17.35 1.34
CA LYS A 23 1.74 18.37 1.07
C LYS A 23 1.77 18.82 -0.39
N ASN A 24 1.32 17.98 -1.31
CA ASN A 24 1.27 18.26 -2.76
C ASN A 24 -0.16 18.60 -3.25
N ASN A 25 -1.00 19.12 -2.35
CA ASN A 25 -2.33 19.64 -2.66
C ASN A 25 -3.33 18.61 -3.22
N TYR A 26 -3.28 17.36 -2.74
CA TYR A 26 -4.32 16.37 -2.98
C TYR A 26 -5.34 16.35 -1.84
N ASN A 27 -6.62 16.19 -2.13
CA ASN A 27 -7.57 15.71 -1.14
C ASN A 27 -7.19 14.28 -0.75
N VAL A 28 -7.30 13.95 0.53
CA VAL A 28 -6.81 12.67 1.05
C VAL A 28 -7.90 11.87 1.74
N VAL A 29 -7.98 10.60 1.37
CA VAL A 29 -8.84 9.62 2.02
C VAL A 29 -7.99 8.71 2.90
N ILE A 30 -8.19 8.84 4.21
CA ILE A 30 -7.50 8.07 5.24
C ILE A 30 -8.39 6.88 5.60
N THR A 31 -7.88 5.66 5.47
CA THR A 31 -8.66 4.49 5.87
C THR A 31 -8.00 3.70 7.00
N TYR A 32 -8.82 3.09 7.83
CA TYR A 32 -8.41 2.22 8.92
C TYR A 32 -9.37 1.04 9.06
N ASN A 33 -8.91 -0.07 9.65
CA ASN A 33 -9.79 -1.17 10.07
C ASN A 33 -10.01 -1.15 11.59
N HIS A 34 -8.93 -1.07 12.37
CA HIS A 34 -9.00 -1.16 13.84
C HIS A 34 -8.51 0.10 14.56
N ASP A 35 -7.57 0.85 14.00
CA ASP A 35 -6.90 1.99 14.67
C ASP A 35 -7.53 3.33 14.24
N GLU A 36 -8.79 3.55 14.67
CA GLU A 36 -9.52 4.80 14.43
C GLU A 36 -8.80 6.00 15.03
N ARG A 37 -8.26 5.83 16.23
CA ARG A 37 -7.58 6.93 16.93
C ARG A 37 -6.42 7.49 16.09
N SER A 38 -5.54 6.63 15.60
CA SER A 38 -4.42 7.07 14.75
C SER A 38 -4.88 7.72 13.45
N ALA A 39 -6.00 7.25 12.87
CA ALA A 39 -6.57 7.85 11.66
C ALA A 39 -7.10 9.28 11.92
N LEU A 40 -7.80 9.50 13.04
CA LEU A 40 -8.30 10.83 13.42
C LEU A 40 -7.19 11.78 13.84
N GLU A 41 -6.15 11.29 14.52
CA GLU A 41 -4.96 12.08 14.84
C GLU A 41 -4.24 12.54 13.56
N LEU A 42 -4.12 11.65 12.56
CA LEU A 42 -3.56 12.00 11.25
C LEU A 42 -4.43 13.03 10.52
N GLU A 43 -5.75 12.85 10.52
CA GLU A 43 -6.65 13.84 9.91
C GLU A 43 -6.47 15.23 10.50
N LYS A 44 -6.41 15.30 11.84
CA LYS A 44 -6.16 16.57 12.55
C LYS A 44 -4.85 17.19 12.11
N GLU A 45 -3.77 16.41 12.08
CA GLU A 45 -2.45 16.85 11.61
C GLU A 45 -2.50 17.43 10.20
N ILE A 46 -3.22 16.73 9.28
CA ILE A 46 -3.36 17.18 7.89
C ILE A 46 -4.12 18.50 7.82
N LYS A 47 -5.26 18.63 8.51
CA LYS A 47 -6.08 19.86 8.52
C LYS A 47 -5.34 21.07 9.12
N GLU A 48 -4.47 20.83 10.11
CA GLU A 48 -3.67 21.90 10.72
C GLU A 48 -2.53 22.40 9.82
N LYS A 49 -1.93 21.49 9.03
CA LYS A 49 -0.72 21.80 8.27
C LYS A 49 -0.97 22.10 6.78
N TYR A 50 -2.05 21.58 6.22
CA TYR A 50 -2.27 21.62 4.77
C TYR A 50 -3.69 22.12 4.45
N LYS A 51 -3.85 22.84 3.34
CA LYS A 51 -5.15 23.37 2.87
C LYS A 51 -5.80 22.39 1.89
N VAL A 52 -6.09 21.17 2.37
CA VAL A 52 -6.72 20.11 1.57
C VAL A 52 -7.89 19.51 2.34
N ASP A 53 -8.87 18.98 1.62
CA ASP A 53 -9.97 18.26 2.24
C ASP A 53 -9.56 16.83 2.59
N THR A 54 -10.12 16.34 3.70
CA THR A 54 -9.84 15.02 4.24
C THR A 54 -11.12 14.20 4.38
N LEU A 55 -11.04 12.89 4.25
CA LEU A 55 -12.11 11.96 4.57
C LEU A 55 -11.50 10.77 5.32
N VAL A 56 -12.06 10.47 6.50
CA VAL A 56 -11.63 9.31 7.32
C VAL A 56 -12.71 8.25 7.25
N LEU A 57 -12.36 7.05 6.83
CA LEU A 57 -13.31 5.94 6.67
C LEU A 57 -12.79 4.66 7.31
N LYS A 58 -13.67 3.97 8.00
CA LYS A 58 -13.44 2.59 8.41
C LYS A 58 -13.67 1.69 7.20
N CYS A 59 -12.73 0.80 6.91
CA CYS A 59 -12.87 -0.19 5.85
C CYS A 59 -11.98 -1.41 6.12
N ASP A 60 -12.60 -2.57 6.29
CA ASP A 60 -11.92 -3.85 6.16
C ASP A 60 -11.84 -4.20 4.67
N VAL A 61 -10.62 -4.23 4.12
CA VAL A 61 -10.42 -4.52 2.69
C VAL A 61 -10.74 -5.97 2.30
N SER A 62 -11.01 -6.85 3.26
CA SER A 62 -11.54 -8.20 3.00
C SER A 62 -13.07 -8.22 2.82
N SER A 63 -13.76 -7.12 3.13
CA SER A 63 -15.22 -6.97 3.02
C SER A 63 -15.61 -6.21 1.75
N GLU A 64 -16.16 -6.92 0.76
CA GLU A 64 -16.58 -6.29 -0.51
C GLU A 64 -17.64 -5.19 -0.29
N ILE A 65 -18.54 -5.38 0.69
CA ILE A 65 -19.58 -4.40 1.04
C ILE A 65 -18.96 -3.13 1.63
N GLU A 66 -17.97 -3.26 2.52
CA GLU A 66 -17.31 -2.09 3.10
C GLU A 66 -16.51 -1.31 2.05
N ILE A 67 -15.88 -2.01 1.10
CA ILE A 67 -15.18 -1.39 -0.03
C ILE A 67 -16.15 -0.59 -0.92
N GLU A 68 -17.30 -1.19 -1.28
CA GLU A 68 -18.31 -0.52 -2.10
C GLU A 68 -18.82 0.74 -1.41
N ASN A 69 -19.15 0.66 -0.12
CA ASN A 69 -19.57 1.81 0.67
C ASN A 69 -18.49 2.89 0.74
N MET A 70 -17.25 2.52 1.01
CA MET A 70 -16.11 3.44 1.02
C MET A 70 -15.98 4.18 -0.30
N VAL A 71 -16.01 3.49 -1.43
CA VAL A 71 -15.89 4.12 -2.77
C VAL A 71 -17.06 5.08 -3.02
N ASN A 72 -18.29 4.69 -2.67
CA ASN A 72 -19.47 5.53 -2.81
C ASN A 72 -19.36 6.81 -1.97
N GLU A 73 -18.90 6.72 -0.72
CA GLU A 73 -18.69 7.89 0.14
C GLU A 73 -17.62 8.84 -0.42
N ILE A 74 -16.53 8.31 -0.98
CA ILE A 74 -15.48 9.12 -1.61
C ILE A 74 -16.02 9.86 -2.82
N VAL A 75 -16.75 9.16 -3.71
CA VAL A 75 -17.34 9.76 -4.91
C VAL A 75 -18.39 10.81 -4.53
N ASN A 76 -19.23 10.54 -3.53
CA ASN A 76 -20.22 11.53 -3.04
C ASN A 76 -19.57 12.80 -2.50
N LYS A 77 -18.40 12.69 -1.86
CA LYS A 77 -17.71 13.85 -1.28
C LYS A 77 -16.84 14.60 -2.28
N PHE A 78 -16.04 13.89 -3.07
CA PHE A 78 -15.00 14.49 -3.91
C PHE A 78 -15.31 14.43 -5.41
N GLY A 79 -16.22 13.57 -5.84
CA GLY A 79 -16.60 13.37 -7.24
C GLY A 79 -15.60 12.57 -8.07
N ASN A 80 -14.38 12.33 -7.54
CA ASN A 80 -13.30 11.68 -8.28
C ASN A 80 -12.36 10.89 -7.35
N ILE A 81 -11.64 9.92 -7.95
CA ILE A 81 -10.48 9.25 -7.34
C ILE A 81 -9.39 9.23 -8.40
N ASP A 82 -8.33 10.02 -8.22
CA ASP A 82 -7.24 10.13 -9.20
C ASP A 82 -6.11 9.15 -8.93
N VAL A 83 -5.88 8.84 -7.65
CA VAL A 83 -4.83 7.91 -7.22
C VAL A 83 -5.39 6.92 -6.22
N LEU A 84 -5.13 5.64 -6.44
CA LEU A 84 -5.32 4.57 -5.47
C LEU A 84 -3.96 4.03 -5.04
N VAL A 85 -3.74 3.94 -3.73
CA VAL A 85 -2.61 3.23 -3.16
C VAL A 85 -3.12 2.05 -2.34
N ASN A 86 -2.96 0.85 -2.86
CA ASN A 86 -3.26 -0.40 -2.14
C ASN A 86 -2.10 -0.71 -1.19
N ASN A 87 -2.22 -0.22 0.04
CA ASN A 87 -1.19 -0.36 1.07
C ASN A 87 -1.63 -1.27 2.24
N ALA A 88 -2.92 -1.46 2.45
CA ALA A 88 -3.41 -2.33 3.53
C ALA A 88 -2.81 -3.74 3.42
N GLY A 89 -2.35 -4.27 4.54
CA GLY A 89 -1.78 -5.61 4.59
C GLY A 89 -1.48 -6.05 6.01
N ILE A 90 -1.43 -7.36 6.19
CA ILE A 90 -1.06 -8.02 7.44
C ILE A 90 0.01 -9.07 7.18
N ALA A 91 0.77 -9.40 8.22
CA ALA A 91 1.64 -10.57 8.28
C ALA A 91 1.27 -11.36 9.55
N ILE A 92 1.17 -12.68 9.43
CA ILE A 92 0.91 -13.60 10.54
C ILE A 92 2.05 -14.61 10.56
N ASP A 93 3.14 -14.24 11.24
CA ASP A 93 4.33 -15.07 11.28
C ASP A 93 4.14 -16.22 12.29
N THR A 94 4.33 -17.44 11.80
CA THR A 94 4.26 -18.67 12.60
C THR A 94 5.23 -19.69 12.02
N THR A 95 5.61 -20.69 12.80
CA THR A 95 6.40 -21.81 12.26
C THR A 95 5.60 -22.52 11.16
N PHE A 96 6.28 -23.24 10.29
CA PHE A 96 5.62 -23.98 9.20
C PHE A 96 4.61 -25.01 9.75
N GLU A 97 4.97 -25.68 10.84
CA GLU A 97 4.15 -26.69 11.50
C GLU A 97 2.88 -26.10 12.13
N ASP A 98 2.95 -24.86 12.63
CA ASP A 98 1.84 -24.16 13.29
C ASP A 98 1.01 -23.32 12.34
N LYS A 99 1.43 -23.17 11.06
CA LYS A 99 0.69 -22.38 10.05
C LYS A 99 -0.63 -23.06 9.71
N THR A 100 -1.73 -22.48 10.13
CA THR A 100 -3.04 -23.01 9.84
C THR A 100 -3.60 -22.50 8.51
N LYS A 101 -4.58 -23.23 7.97
CA LYS A 101 -5.33 -22.80 6.79
C LYS A 101 -5.99 -21.43 7.03
N GLU A 102 -6.52 -21.20 8.23
CA GLU A 102 -7.20 -19.96 8.61
C GLU A 102 -6.21 -18.77 8.54
N ASN A 103 -5.01 -18.92 9.10
CA ASN A 103 -3.97 -17.90 9.05
C ASN A 103 -3.57 -17.61 7.60
N PHE A 104 -3.33 -18.66 6.82
CA PHE A 104 -2.97 -18.55 5.42
C PHE A 104 -4.04 -17.80 4.60
N MET A 105 -5.30 -18.24 4.72
CA MET A 105 -6.41 -17.63 4.00
C MET A 105 -6.64 -16.19 4.44
N LYS A 106 -6.54 -15.87 5.73
CA LYS A 106 -6.71 -14.50 6.23
C LYS A 106 -5.67 -13.56 5.63
N THR A 107 -4.43 -13.98 5.53
CA THR A 107 -3.38 -13.18 4.90
C THR A 107 -3.69 -12.94 3.42
N LEU A 108 -4.11 -13.98 2.69
CA LEU A 108 -4.51 -13.84 1.28
C LEU A 108 -5.74 -12.95 1.11
N GLU A 109 -6.75 -13.10 1.95
CA GLU A 109 -7.99 -12.29 1.89
C GLU A 109 -7.70 -10.81 2.04
N VAL A 110 -6.86 -10.42 3.00
CA VAL A 110 -6.51 -9.02 3.20
C VAL A 110 -5.56 -8.51 2.12
N ASN A 111 -4.42 -9.21 1.93
CA ASN A 111 -3.32 -8.67 1.13
C ASN A 111 -3.57 -8.76 -0.38
N LEU A 112 -4.19 -9.84 -0.85
CA LEU A 112 -4.36 -10.12 -2.28
C LEU A 112 -5.80 -9.87 -2.74
N VAL A 113 -6.78 -10.52 -2.11
CA VAL A 113 -8.19 -10.35 -2.49
C VAL A 113 -8.65 -8.92 -2.22
N GLY A 114 -8.25 -8.33 -1.08
CA GLY A 114 -8.54 -6.94 -0.76
C GLY A 114 -7.96 -5.98 -1.81
N THR A 115 -6.69 -6.15 -2.20
CA THR A 115 -6.06 -5.38 -3.27
C THR A 115 -6.84 -5.50 -4.58
N PHE A 116 -7.27 -6.71 -4.95
CA PHE A 116 -8.10 -6.95 -6.13
C PHE A 116 -9.45 -6.23 -6.03
N LEU A 117 -10.17 -6.39 -4.92
CA LEU A 117 -11.51 -5.81 -4.75
C LEU A 117 -11.47 -4.28 -4.76
N VAL A 118 -10.56 -3.66 -4.00
CA VAL A 118 -10.42 -2.19 -4.00
C VAL A 118 -10.08 -1.69 -5.40
N SER A 119 -9.14 -2.35 -6.11
CA SER A 119 -8.80 -1.99 -7.50
C SER A 119 -10.00 -2.13 -8.42
N LYS A 120 -10.80 -3.20 -8.29
CA LYS A 120 -12.02 -3.46 -9.07
C LYS A 120 -13.05 -2.32 -8.95
N TYR A 121 -13.32 -1.87 -7.73
CA TYR A 121 -14.32 -0.82 -7.50
C TYR A 121 -13.80 0.56 -7.88
N VAL A 122 -12.57 0.89 -7.52
CA VAL A 122 -11.96 2.19 -7.84
C VAL A 122 -11.71 2.35 -9.34
N SER A 123 -11.25 1.31 -10.03
CA SER A 123 -10.99 1.39 -11.47
C SER A 123 -12.23 1.69 -12.30
N LYS A 124 -13.44 1.33 -11.85
CA LYS A 124 -14.69 1.73 -12.53
C LYS A 124 -14.81 3.25 -12.61
N ILE A 125 -14.56 3.94 -11.48
CA ILE A 125 -14.59 5.41 -11.41
C ILE A 125 -13.50 6.01 -12.29
N MET A 126 -12.26 5.48 -12.20
CA MET A 126 -11.14 5.95 -13.00
C MET A 126 -11.35 5.75 -14.52
N LEU A 127 -12.00 4.67 -14.94
CA LEU A 127 -12.33 4.42 -16.35
C LEU A 127 -13.36 5.44 -16.88
N GLU A 128 -14.37 5.80 -16.07
CA GLU A 128 -15.33 6.86 -16.41
C GLU A 128 -14.64 8.22 -16.51
N GLN A 129 -13.66 8.49 -15.64
CA GLN A 129 -12.82 9.68 -15.68
C GLN A 129 -11.86 9.70 -16.88
N LYS A 130 -11.56 8.53 -17.48
CA LYS A 130 -10.48 8.31 -18.46
C LYS A 130 -9.10 8.72 -17.93
N TYR A 131 -8.89 8.61 -16.65
CA TYR A 131 -7.66 8.94 -15.95
C TYR A 131 -7.60 8.22 -14.60
N GLY A 132 -6.41 7.71 -14.26
CA GLY A 132 -6.15 7.18 -12.92
C GLY A 132 -4.74 6.62 -12.77
N ASN A 133 -4.33 6.47 -11.53
CA ASN A 133 -3.08 5.79 -11.16
C ASN A 133 -3.33 4.83 -10.00
N ILE A 134 -2.94 3.59 -10.16
CA ILE A 134 -2.98 2.58 -9.11
C ILE A 134 -1.55 2.19 -8.74
N ILE A 135 -1.21 2.33 -7.46
CA ILE A 135 0.07 1.89 -6.92
C ILE A 135 -0.19 0.78 -5.91
N ASN A 136 0.28 -0.40 -6.21
CA ASN A 136 0.20 -1.55 -5.31
C ASN A 136 1.46 -1.62 -4.43
N VAL A 137 1.29 -1.81 -3.13
CA VAL A 137 2.40 -2.02 -2.20
C VAL A 137 2.56 -3.53 -1.95
N ALA A 138 3.52 -4.13 -2.66
CA ALA A 138 3.92 -5.52 -2.42
C ALA A 138 5.03 -5.62 -1.36
N SER A 139 6.08 -6.35 -1.63
CA SER A 139 7.28 -6.53 -0.79
C SER A 139 8.38 -7.17 -1.63
N THR A 140 9.64 -7.05 -1.23
CA THR A 140 10.73 -7.89 -1.75
C THR A 140 10.47 -9.38 -1.52
N ASN A 141 9.68 -9.74 -0.51
CA ASN A 141 9.21 -11.10 -0.27
C ASN A 141 8.38 -11.68 -1.43
N GLY A 142 7.75 -10.82 -2.23
CA GLY A 142 7.07 -11.25 -3.45
C GLY A 142 8.00 -11.49 -4.65
N ILE A 143 9.30 -11.17 -4.53
CA ILE A 143 10.28 -11.25 -5.63
C ILE A 143 11.36 -12.28 -5.32
N ASP A 144 12.21 -12.01 -4.33
CA ASP A 144 13.46 -12.73 -4.10
C ASP A 144 13.90 -12.82 -2.62
N SER A 145 13.03 -12.46 -1.69
CA SER A 145 13.25 -12.61 -0.24
C SER A 145 12.27 -13.63 0.31
N TYR A 146 12.73 -14.63 1.06
CA TYR A 146 11.90 -15.73 1.51
C TYR A 146 12.10 -16.00 3.00
N TYR A 147 10.98 -16.02 3.73
CA TYR A 147 10.95 -16.33 5.16
C TYR A 147 9.90 -17.42 5.41
N VAL A 148 10.31 -18.56 5.90
CA VAL A 148 9.43 -19.73 6.08
C VAL A 148 8.25 -19.41 7.01
N GLU A 149 8.48 -18.59 8.02
CA GLU A 149 7.44 -18.14 8.95
C GLU A 149 6.38 -17.26 8.28
N SER A 150 6.71 -16.60 7.17
CA SER A 150 5.86 -15.65 6.43
C SER A 150 5.40 -16.18 5.08
N LEU A 151 5.37 -17.48 4.86
CA LEU A 151 5.14 -18.08 3.53
C LEU A 151 3.78 -17.68 2.89
N ASP A 152 2.75 -17.43 3.69
CA ASP A 152 1.46 -16.88 3.26
C ASP A 152 1.56 -15.42 2.84
N TYR A 153 2.34 -14.63 3.57
CA TYR A 153 2.65 -13.25 3.19
C TYR A 153 3.43 -13.19 1.88
N ASP A 154 4.48 -13.99 1.73
CA ASP A 154 5.29 -14.07 0.51
C ASP A 154 4.43 -14.44 -0.70
N ALA A 155 3.57 -15.47 -0.56
CA ALA A 155 2.61 -15.87 -1.58
C ALA A 155 1.63 -14.73 -1.93
N SER A 156 1.11 -14.02 -0.92
CA SER A 156 0.21 -12.89 -1.12
C SER A 156 0.86 -11.75 -1.90
N LYS A 157 2.13 -11.42 -1.57
CA LYS A 157 2.86 -10.32 -2.22
C LYS A 157 3.32 -10.67 -3.64
N SER A 158 3.66 -11.92 -3.91
CA SER A 158 3.85 -12.43 -5.29
C SER A 158 2.55 -12.34 -6.09
N GLY A 159 1.42 -12.67 -5.48
CA GLY A 159 0.09 -12.49 -6.09
C GLY A 159 -0.22 -11.04 -6.43
N VAL A 160 0.12 -10.08 -5.57
CA VAL A 160 -0.04 -8.63 -5.84
C VAL A 160 0.80 -8.18 -7.03
N ILE A 161 2.02 -8.71 -7.19
CA ILE A 161 2.86 -8.43 -8.36
C ILE A 161 2.19 -8.94 -9.64
N SER A 162 1.73 -10.20 -9.64
CA SER A 162 1.01 -10.77 -10.77
C SER A 162 -0.29 -10.00 -11.09
N LEU A 163 -1.04 -9.58 -10.07
CA LEU A 163 -2.22 -8.74 -10.21
C LEU A 163 -1.89 -7.40 -10.86
N THR A 164 -0.75 -6.78 -10.50
CA THR A 164 -0.29 -5.51 -11.09
C THR A 164 -0.15 -5.64 -12.60
N HIS A 165 0.53 -6.68 -13.11
CA HIS A 165 0.69 -6.92 -14.55
C HIS A 165 -0.65 -7.05 -15.26
N ASN A 166 -1.58 -7.82 -14.70
CA ASN A 166 -2.90 -8.02 -15.29
C ASN A 166 -3.72 -6.73 -15.33
N LEU A 167 -3.71 -5.95 -14.23
CA LEU A 167 -4.44 -4.69 -14.15
C LEU A 167 -3.82 -3.63 -15.08
N ALA A 168 -2.49 -3.55 -15.17
CA ALA A 168 -1.82 -2.62 -16.08
C ALA A 168 -2.21 -2.86 -17.54
N ASN A 169 -2.29 -4.12 -17.93
CA ASN A 169 -2.72 -4.52 -19.28
C ASN A 169 -4.20 -4.19 -19.52
N TYR A 170 -5.08 -4.55 -18.56
CA TYR A 170 -6.53 -4.42 -18.73
C TYR A 170 -7.00 -2.94 -18.70
N LEU A 171 -6.36 -2.09 -17.90
CA LEU A 171 -6.80 -0.72 -17.63
C LEU A 171 -6.14 0.33 -18.53
N ALA A 172 -5.12 -0.06 -19.33
CA ALA A 172 -4.53 0.84 -20.32
C ALA A 172 -5.55 1.19 -21.42
N PRO A 173 -5.45 2.37 -22.07
CA PRO A 173 -4.43 3.40 -21.87
C PRO A 173 -4.78 4.45 -20.81
N TYR A 174 -5.91 4.36 -20.12
CA TYR A 174 -6.43 5.41 -19.26
C TYR A 174 -5.85 5.40 -17.85
N ILE A 175 -5.48 4.21 -17.35
CA ILE A 175 -5.02 4.04 -15.98
C ILE A 175 -3.65 3.38 -16.01
N ARG A 176 -2.68 3.97 -15.31
CA ARG A 176 -1.38 3.35 -15.07
C ARG A 176 -1.43 2.52 -13.77
N VAL A 177 -0.85 1.36 -13.80
CA VAL A 177 -0.75 0.48 -12.63
C VAL A 177 0.71 0.07 -12.43
N ASN A 178 1.27 0.40 -11.26
CA ASN A 178 2.64 0.07 -10.90
C ASN A 178 2.68 -0.57 -9.50
N CYS A 179 3.78 -1.22 -9.19
CA CYS A 179 4.00 -1.86 -7.90
C CYS A 179 5.29 -1.36 -7.25
N VAL A 180 5.24 -1.05 -5.97
CA VAL A 180 6.43 -0.85 -5.15
C VAL A 180 6.65 -2.06 -4.26
N CYS A 181 7.90 -2.49 -4.14
CA CYS A 181 8.30 -3.65 -3.35
C CYS A 181 9.33 -3.21 -2.29
N PRO A 182 8.86 -2.74 -1.12
CA PRO A 182 9.74 -2.38 -0.02
C PRO A 182 10.50 -3.59 0.54
N GLY A 183 11.74 -3.34 0.96
CA GLY A 183 12.45 -4.23 1.87
C GLY A 183 12.09 -3.94 3.33
N TRP A 184 13.10 -3.94 4.22
CA TRP A 184 12.89 -3.64 5.63
C TRP A 184 12.66 -2.15 5.88
N ILE A 185 11.50 -1.81 6.44
CA ILE A 185 11.07 -0.43 6.73
C ILE A 185 10.83 -0.27 8.24
N ASN A 186 11.25 0.84 8.82
CA ASN A 186 10.96 1.22 10.20
C ASN A 186 9.47 1.53 10.36
N THR A 187 8.70 0.52 10.77
CA THR A 187 7.24 0.62 10.99
C THR A 187 6.85 -0.07 12.29
N LYS A 188 5.64 0.21 12.79
CA LYS A 188 5.09 -0.50 13.95
C LYS A 188 5.06 -2.02 13.76
N MET A 189 4.87 -2.51 12.54
CA MET A 189 4.87 -3.94 12.21
C MET A 189 6.20 -4.60 12.57
N ASN A 190 7.32 -3.89 12.42
CA ASN A 190 8.67 -4.39 12.65
C ASN A 190 9.23 -4.05 14.05
N ASN A 191 8.43 -3.41 14.93
CA ASN A 191 8.89 -3.04 16.28
C ASN A 191 9.07 -4.26 17.21
N CYS A 192 8.42 -5.39 16.93
CA CYS A 192 8.55 -6.63 17.70
C CYS A 192 9.83 -7.41 17.38
N LEU A 193 10.56 -7.05 16.33
CA LEU A 193 11.80 -7.72 15.94
C LEU A 193 12.92 -7.50 16.96
N SER A 194 13.64 -8.56 17.33
CA SER A 194 14.78 -8.46 18.23
C SER A 194 15.92 -7.63 17.61
N GLU A 195 16.70 -6.96 18.46
CA GLU A 195 17.85 -6.18 17.98
C GLU A 195 18.90 -7.05 17.26
N GLU A 196 19.05 -8.31 17.67
CA GLU A 196 19.92 -9.28 17.02
C GLU A 196 19.43 -9.58 15.59
N PHE A 197 18.12 -9.82 15.43
CA PHE A 197 17.53 -10.04 14.11
C PHE A 197 17.68 -8.80 13.21
N LYS A 198 17.35 -7.61 13.75
CA LYS A 198 17.51 -6.35 12.99
C LYS A 198 18.95 -6.16 12.51
N LYS A 199 19.92 -6.40 13.39
CA LYS A 199 21.35 -6.30 13.02
C LYS A 199 21.71 -7.26 11.90
N LYS A 200 21.28 -8.53 12.00
CA LYS A 200 21.50 -9.53 10.96
C LYS A 200 20.91 -9.14 9.61
N GLU A 201 19.69 -8.57 9.60
CA GLU A 201 19.05 -8.13 8.37
C GLU A 201 19.70 -6.84 7.82
N ILE A 202 20.07 -5.89 8.69
CA ILE A 202 20.83 -4.68 8.29
C ILE A 202 22.17 -5.05 7.63
N ASP A 203 22.86 -6.04 8.15
CA ASP A 203 24.14 -6.51 7.59
C ASP A 203 24.02 -7.03 6.15
N LYS A 204 22.82 -7.44 5.71
CA LYS A 204 22.54 -7.87 4.33
C LYS A 204 22.23 -6.71 3.39
N ILE A 205 21.94 -5.52 3.91
CA ILE A 205 21.55 -4.36 3.12
C ILE A 205 22.78 -3.53 2.75
N LEU A 206 22.92 -3.16 1.47
CA LEU A 206 24.06 -2.35 1.01
C LEU A 206 24.10 -0.97 1.67
N LEU A 207 22.93 -0.33 1.92
CA LEU A 207 22.84 0.95 2.61
C LEU A 207 22.95 0.83 4.14
N ASN A 208 23.15 -0.36 4.70
CA ASN A 208 23.39 -0.66 6.12
C ASN A 208 22.35 -0.03 7.08
N ARG A 209 21.10 0.03 6.69
CA ARG A 209 19.97 0.48 7.54
C ARG A 209 18.63 0.01 6.98
N PHE A 210 17.62 -0.01 7.82
CA PHE A 210 16.23 -0.05 7.36
C PHE A 210 15.85 1.32 6.78
N ALA A 211 14.92 1.32 5.83
CA ALA A 211 14.39 2.56 5.30
C ALA A 211 13.33 3.16 6.22
N GLU A 212 13.11 4.47 6.08
CA GLU A 212 11.99 5.15 6.71
C GLU A 212 10.75 5.11 5.82
N SER A 213 9.56 5.13 6.42
CA SER A 213 8.29 5.05 5.69
C SER A 213 8.12 6.18 4.66
N ASN A 214 8.68 7.37 4.92
CA ASN A 214 8.63 8.51 4.01
C ASN A 214 9.46 8.28 2.73
N GLU A 215 10.49 7.43 2.76
CA GLU A 215 11.27 7.08 1.57
C GLU A 215 10.42 6.28 0.59
N VAL A 216 9.60 5.34 1.10
CA VAL A 216 8.64 4.60 0.28
C VAL A 216 7.53 5.53 -0.24
N ALA A 217 7.01 6.42 0.62
CA ALA A 217 5.98 7.39 0.24
C ALA A 217 6.46 8.34 -0.88
N ASN A 218 7.75 8.70 -0.92
CA ASN A 218 8.32 9.49 -1.99
C ASN A 218 8.27 8.77 -3.34
N LEU A 219 8.61 7.47 -3.38
CA LEU A 219 8.52 6.66 -4.58
C LEU A 219 7.07 6.48 -5.05
N ILE A 220 6.15 6.20 -4.11
CA ILE A 220 4.71 6.07 -4.40
C ILE A 220 4.19 7.37 -5.04
N TYR A 221 4.51 8.52 -4.46
CA TYR A 221 4.11 9.82 -5.00
C TYR A 221 4.69 10.08 -6.39
N PHE A 222 5.97 9.81 -6.61
CA PHE A 222 6.61 9.94 -7.91
C PHE A 222 5.88 9.11 -8.98
N LEU A 223 5.61 7.82 -8.70
CA LEU A 223 4.92 6.94 -9.63
C LEU A 223 3.49 7.38 -9.94
N ALA A 224 2.81 8.03 -8.98
CA ALA A 224 1.47 8.57 -9.15
C ALA A 224 1.46 9.94 -9.86
N SER A 225 2.60 10.62 -9.97
CA SER A 225 2.72 11.94 -10.57
C SER A 225 2.81 11.90 -12.11
N ASP A 226 2.69 13.06 -12.73
CA ASP A 226 2.84 13.22 -14.17
C ASP A 226 4.30 13.03 -14.63
N GLU A 227 5.28 13.16 -13.72
CA GLU A 227 6.69 12.88 -13.98
C GLU A 227 6.95 11.41 -14.33
N ALA A 228 6.07 10.50 -13.88
CA ALA A 228 6.09 9.08 -14.18
C ALA A 228 5.11 8.68 -15.30
N SER A 229 4.70 9.61 -16.17
CA SER A 229 3.65 9.41 -17.18
C SER A 229 3.92 8.26 -18.17
N TYR A 230 5.18 7.88 -18.37
CA TYR A 230 5.57 6.74 -19.24
C TYR A 230 5.95 5.48 -18.47
N ILE A 231 5.71 5.46 -17.14
CA ILE A 231 5.95 4.29 -16.28
C ILE A 231 4.60 3.60 -16.03
N ASN A 232 4.43 2.42 -16.60
CA ASN A 232 3.28 1.53 -16.42
C ASN A 232 3.78 0.08 -16.33
N ASP A 233 3.10 -0.78 -15.59
CA ASP A 233 3.45 -2.20 -15.43
C ASP A 233 4.86 -2.43 -14.84
N SER A 234 5.32 -1.53 -13.99
CA SER A 234 6.66 -1.60 -13.40
C SER A 234 6.60 -2.11 -11.97
N ILE A 235 7.51 -3.04 -11.66
CA ILE A 235 7.71 -3.61 -10.32
C ILE A 235 9.03 -3.04 -9.78
N ILE A 236 8.95 -2.15 -8.81
CA ILE A 236 10.11 -1.37 -8.36
C ILE A 236 10.47 -1.74 -6.92
N LYS A 237 11.65 -2.32 -6.75
CA LYS A 237 12.24 -2.57 -5.43
C LYS A 237 12.71 -1.28 -4.79
N ILE A 238 12.45 -1.14 -3.48
CA ILE A 238 12.99 -0.09 -2.62
C ILE A 238 13.46 -0.74 -1.33
N ASP A 239 14.67 -1.28 -1.36
CA ASP A 239 15.22 -2.19 -0.35
C ASP A 239 16.64 -1.84 0.11
N GLY A 240 17.21 -0.76 -0.39
CA GLY A 240 18.58 -0.35 -0.08
C GLY A 240 19.65 -1.20 -0.73
N GLY A 241 19.26 -2.13 -1.63
CA GLY A 241 20.14 -3.11 -2.28
C GLY A 241 20.51 -4.29 -1.38
N VAL A 242 20.69 -5.46 -1.97
CA VAL A 242 21.08 -6.69 -1.27
C VAL A 242 22.55 -6.96 -1.53
N LYS A 243 23.31 -7.30 -0.49
CA LYS A 243 24.71 -7.78 -0.64
C LYS A 243 24.68 -9.14 -1.33
N HIS A 244 25.48 -9.28 -2.34
CA HIS A 244 25.76 -10.58 -3.00
C HIS A 244 27.07 -11.13 -2.44
N ASP A 245 27.07 -12.39 -2.01
CA ASP A 245 28.28 -13.11 -1.59
C ASP A 245 29.15 -13.44 -2.80
#